data_79502172b2d346c8d53862ad451922b3
#
_entry.id   79502172b2d346c8d53862ad451922b3
#
_cell.length_a   1.000
_cell.length_b   1.000
_cell.length_c   1.000
_cell.angle_alpha   90.00
_cell.angle_beta   90.00
_cell.angle_gamma   90.00
#
_symmetry.space_group_name_H-M   'P 1'
#
loop_
_entity.id
_entity.type
_entity.pdbx_description
1 polymer ?
#
loop_
_entity_poly.entity_id
_entity_poly.type
_entity_poly.pdbx_seq_one_letter_code
_entity_poly.pdbx_strand_id
1 'polypeptide(L)'
;MPLVQKVSNILKIFILFLVFQLFGPGNLISEDLNSNVRAYTRQIEFDYIRWTMNAIKLKFTQFSLGTSNYIDEKDQKALVLDYIDLVREIQTTESQLGDIYTDPHIEDQESAATPLSQKLDQLYEERLLLGPLAESILQNMMTLILDELEFTFVGQTIPPLLYHSSPLPWALIVSPREIIRQDTQVHLETQLNVEDHIELENKISEDLEVSTLVVPIGGVGVYPTMVAQTTNLRWLASVVAHEWIHNYLNIRPLGLAYSISPELRTINETTASIAGDEIGDALIAK
;
A
#
# COMPACT_ATOMS: atom_id res chain seq x y z
N MET A 1 4.32 1.40 35.90
CA MET A 1 2.91 1.35 35.46
C MET A 1 2.60 -0.08 35.06
N PRO A 2 1.47 -0.67 35.48
CA PRO A 2 1.16 -2.05 35.09
C PRO A 2 0.97 -2.17 33.58
N LEU A 3 1.43 -3.27 33.00
CA LEU A 3 1.41 -3.57 31.56
C LEU A 3 0.03 -3.31 30.90
N VAL A 4 -1.04 -3.64 31.61
CA VAL A 4 -2.43 -3.42 31.19
C VAL A 4 -2.74 -1.94 30.90
N GLN A 5 -2.15 -1.01 31.68
CA GLN A 5 -2.39 0.42 31.49
C GLN A 5 -1.63 0.98 30.30
N LYS A 6 -0.42 0.43 29.99
CA LYS A 6 0.32 0.75 28.76
C LYS A 6 -0.44 0.27 27.52
N VAL A 7 -0.92 -0.98 27.53
CA VAL A 7 -1.71 -1.56 26.41
C VAL A 7 -3.00 -0.76 26.21
N SER A 8 -3.71 -0.40 27.30
CA SER A 8 -4.94 0.41 27.19
C SER A 8 -4.66 1.81 26.61
N ASN A 9 -3.55 2.44 26.94
CA ASN A 9 -3.21 3.76 26.40
C ASN A 9 -2.80 3.68 24.92
N ILE A 10 -2.05 2.66 24.52
CA ILE A 10 -1.70 2.41 23.13
C ILE A 10 -2.97 2.17 22.29
N LEU A 11 -3.90 1.36 22.80
CA LEU A 11 -5.17 1.10 22.13
C LEU A 11 -6.01 2.38 21.97
N LYS A 12 -6.04 3.25 22.99
CA LYS A 12 -6.75 4.55 22.92
C LYS A 12 -6.13 5.48 21.88
N ILE A 13 -4.80 5.58 21.85
CA ILE A 13 -4.08 6.39 20.86
C ILE A 13 -4.34 5.85 19.47
N PHE A 14 -4.31 4.54 19.30
CA PHE A 14 -4.62 3.85 18.03
C PHE A 14 -6.05 4.14 17.55
N ILE A 15 -7.04 4.00 18.43
CA ILE A 15 -8.44 4.31 18.11
C ILE A 15 -8.59 5.80 17.76
N LEU A 16 -7.96 6.69 18.51
CA LEU A 16 -8.00 8.13 18.26
C LEU A 16 -7.39 8.48 16.90
N PHE A 17 -6.28 7.83 16.53
CA PHE A 17 -5.64 8.00 15.24
C PHE A 17 -6.51 7.49 14.10
N LEU A 18 -7.14 6.31 14.25
CA LEU A 18 -8.11 5.79 13.27
C LEU A 18 -9.30 6.74 13.07
N VAL A 19 -9.86 7.26 14.18
CA VAL A 19 -10.94 8.24 14.11
C VAL A 19 -10.47 9.52 13.41
N PHE A 20 -9.24 9.98 13.69
CA PHE A 20 -8.67 11.16 13.04
C PHE A 20 -8.47 10.95 11.54
N GLN A 21 -8.05 9.75 11.10
CA GLN A 21 -7.94 9.41 9.67
C GLN A 21 -9.31 9.39 8.96
N LEU A 22 -10.37 8.97 9.66
CA LEU A 22 -11.74 9.00 9.12
C LEU A 22 -12.29 10.44 8.98
N PHE A 23 -11.81 11.38 9.81
CA PHE A 23 -12.20 12.78 9.78
C PHE A 23 -11.11 13.70 9.18
N GLY A 24 -10.05 13.13 8.60
CA GLY A 24 -9.03 13.90 7.89
C GLY A 24 -9.66 14.81 6.83
N PRO A 25 -9.04 15.97 6.51
CA PRO A 25 -9.63 16.93 5.58
C PRO A 25 -9.83 16.26 4.23
N GLY A 26 -11.09 15.93 3.95
CA GLY A 26 -11.50 15.53 2.60
C GLY A 26 -11.11 16.66 1.64
N ASN A 27 -10.51 16.31 0.51
CA ASN A 27 -10.18 17.26 -0.54
C ASN A 27 -11.38 18.19 -0.82
N LEU A 28 -11.22 19.47 -0.52
CA LEU A 28 -12.09 20.54 -1.00
C LEU A 28 -11.79 20.79 -2.49
N ILE A 29 -11.89 19.75 -3.31
CA ILE A 29 -11.88 19.87 -4.75
C ILE A 29 -13.31 20.24 -5.14
N SER A 30 -13.46 21.08 -6.15
CA SER A 30 -14.78 21.56 -6.60
C SER A 30 -15.78 20.40 -6.57
N GLU A 31 -16.75 20.47 -5.68
CA GLU A 31 -17.71 19.38 -5.40
C GLU A 31 -18.39 18.87 -6.67
N ASP A 32 -18.41 19.68 -7.71
CA ASP A 32 -19.04 19.40 -8.99
C ASP A 32 -18.26 18.37 -9.83
N LEU A 33 -16.97 18.58 -10.13
CA LEU A 33 -16.18 17.66 -10.96
C LEU A 33 -16.01 16.29 -10.30
N ASN A 34 -15.66 16.26 -9.02
CA ASN A 34 -15.49 15.01 -8.28
C ASN A 34 -16.79 14.20 -8.23
N SER A 35 -17.92 14.87 -7.98
CA SER A 35 -19.23 14.23 -7.98
C SER A 35 -19.62 13.67 -9.35
N ASN A 36 -19.29 14.39 -10.43
CA ASN A 36 -19.53 13.96 -11.80
C ASN A 36 -18.67 12.74 -12.16
N VAL A 37 -17.38 12.74 -11.86
CA VAL A 37 -16.49 11.59 -12.06
C VAL A 37 -16.98 10.38 -11.26
N ARG A 38 -17.36 10.57 -10.00
CA ARG A 38 -17.87 9.49 -9.15
C ARG A 38 -19.21 8.91 -9.61
N ALA A 39 -19.96 9.60 -10.47
CA ALA A 39 -21.14 9.01 -11.09
C ALA A 39 -20.80 7.81 -12.00
N TYR A 40 -19.59 7.78 -12.57
CA TYR A 40 -19.07 6.68 -13.41
C TYR A 40 -18.36 5.60 -12.59
N THR A 41 -17.77 5.95 -11.44
CA THR A 41 -16.85 5.06 -10.71
C THR A 41 -17.46 4.38 -9.49
N ARG A 42 -18.61 4.84 -8.96
CA ARG A 42 -19.19 4.38 -7.67
C ARG A 42 -19.28 2.87 -7.48
N GLN A 43 -19.49 2.11 -8.55
CA GLN A 43 -19.66 0.66 -8.47
C GLN A 43 -18.33 -0.10 -8.53
N ILE A 44 -17.27 0.60 -8.91
CA ILE A 44 -15.93 0.06 -9.12
C ILE A 44 -14.88 0.81 -8.26
N GLU A 45 -15.32 1.63 -7.31
CA GLU A 45 -14.43 2.29 -6.36
C GLU A 45 -13.89 1.30 -5.33
N PHE A 46 -12.61 1.42 -5.00
CA PHE A 46 -11.97 0.56 -4.02
C PHE A 46 -12.53 0.75 -2.62
N ASP A 47 -12.90 -0.35 -1.96
CA ASP A 47 -13.46 -0.34 -0.61
C ASP A 47 -12.35 -0.30 0.46
N TYR A 48 -11.89 0.90 0.77
CA TYR A 48 -10.90 1.14 1.82
C TYR A 48 -11.36 0.71 3.21
N ILE A 49 -12.65 0.79 3.51
CA ILE A 49 -13.16 0.41 4.84
C ILE A 49 -12.99 -1.09 5.04
N ARG A 50 -13.43 -1.87 4.07
CA ARG A 50 -13.29 -3.33 4.10
C ARG A 50 -11.83 -3.76 4.16
N TRP A 51 -10.98 -3.15 3.31
CA TRP A 51 -9.56 -3.45 3.29
C TRP A 51 -8.90 -3.12 4.64
N THR A 52 -9.12 -1.93 5.18
CA THR A 52 -8.56 -1.48 6.47
C THR A 52 -8.97 -2.40 7.62
N MET A 53 -10.24 -2.81 7.68
CA MET A 53 -10.72 -3.73 8.72
C MET A 53 -10.01 -5.09 8.65
N ASN A 54 -9.78 -5.61 7.43
CA ASN A 54 -9.06 -6.86 7.23
C ASN A 54 -7.57 -6.72 7.61
N ALA A 55 -6.92 -5.63 7.21
CA ALA A 55 -5.54 -5.34 7.54
C ALA A 55 -5.35 -5.19 9.07
N ILE A 56 -6.23 -4.47 9.76
CA ILE A 56 -6.19 -4.34 11.23
C ILE A 56 -6.35 -5.70 11.91
N LYS A 57 -7.30 -6.53 11.47
CA LYS A 57 -7.48 -7.88 12.01
C LYS A 57 -6.20 -8.71 11.85
N LEU A 58 -5.56 -8.65 10.69
CA LEU A 58 -4.29 -9.33 10.44
C LEU A 58 -3.20 -8.82 11.40
N LYS A 59 -3.02 -7.50 11.52
CA LYS A 59 -2.01 -6.90 12.41
C LYS A 59 -2.26 -7.25 13.88
N PHE A 60 -3.50 -7.28 14.31
CA PHE A 60 -3.85 -7.73 15.65
C PHE A 60 -3.46 -9.19 15.89
N THR A 61 -3.68 -10.06 14.91
CA THR A 61 -3.26 -11.47 14.99
C THR A 61 -1.73 -11.59 15.05
N GLN A 62 -1.00 -10.89 14.19
CA GLN A 62 0.47 -10.84 14.19
C GLN A 62 1.01 -10.38 15.55
N PHE A 63 0.47 -9.29 16.09
CA PHE A 63 0.87 -8.76 17.39
C PHE A 63 0.58 -9.73 18.54
N SER A 64 -0.58 -10.39 18.52
CA SER A 64 -0.99 -11.31 19.58
C SER A 64 -0.13 -12.58 19.62
N LEU A 65 0.30 -13.07 18.48
CA LEU A 65 1.19 -14.23 18.38
C LEU A 65 2.64 -13.89 18.73
N GLY A 66 3.11 -12.68 18.37
CA GLY A 66 4.45 -12.20 18.65
C GLY A 66 5.57 -13.12 18.12
N THR A 67 5.28 -13.90 17.08
CA THR A 67 6.15 -14.97 16.57
C THR A 67 7.53 -14.45 16.17
N SER A 68 7.61 -13.26 15.60
CA SER A 68 8.88 -12.62 15.20
C SER A 68 9.86 -12.44 16.38
N ASN A 69 9.37 -12.29 17.62
CA ASN A 69 10.22 -12.09 18.81
C ASN A 69 10.94 -13.36 19.26
N TYR A 70 10.56 -14.53 18.76
CA TYR A 70 11.13 -15.83 19.12
C TYR A 70 12.09 -16.38 18.06
N ILE A 71 12.38 -15.58 17.02
CA ILE A 71 13.24 -15.95 15.89
C ILE A 71 14.53 -15.13 16.01
N ASP A 72 15.68 -15.80 15.89
CA ASP A 72 16.99 -15.14 15.92
C ASP A 72 17.12 -14.14 14.74
N GLU A 73 17.89 -13.06 14.92
CA GLU A 73 18.05 -11.99 13.91
C GLU A 73 18.48 -12.51 12.53
N LYS A 74 19.41 -13.48 12.52
CA LYS A 74 19.87 -14.10 11.28
C LYS A 74 18.73 -14.81 10.54
N ASP A 75 17.90 -15.54 11.29
CA ASP A 75 16.77 -16.28 10.73
C ASP A 75 15.63 -15.33 10.32
N GLN A 76 15.46 -14.20 11.03
CA GLN A 76 14.54 -13.14 10.61
C GLN A 76 14.90 -12.57 9.24
N LYS A 77 16.20 -12.26 9.03
CA LYS A 77 16.69 -11.77 7.72
C LYS A 77 16.46 -12.81 6.62
N ALA A 78 16.79 -14.08 6.90
CA ALA A 78 16.56 -15.17 5.95
C ALA A 78 15.06 -15.27 5.56
N LEU A 79 14.16 -15.25 6.53
CA LEU A 79 12.71 -15.33 6.29
C LEU A 79 12.17 -14.18 5.43
N VAL A 80 12.69 -12.96 5.60
CA VAL A 80 12.30 -11.82 4.74
C VAL A 80 12.80 -12.05 3.31
N LEU A 81 14.01 -12.54 3.13
CA LEU A 81 14.56 -12.84 1.80
C LEU A 81 13.82 -14.00 1.14
N ASP A 82 13.52 -15.07 1.89
CA ASP A 82 12.73 -16.21 1.41
C ASP A 82 11.33 -15.74 0.93
N TYR A 83 10.71 -14.81 1.67
CA TYR A 83 9.44 -14.22 1.23
C TYR A 83 9.58 -13.43 -0.08
N ILE A 84 10.65 -12.65 -0.24
CA ILE A 84 10.92 -11.91 -1.49
C ILE A 84 11.14 -12.88 -2.66
N ASP A 85 11.85 -13.98 -2.43
CA ASP A 85 12.07 -15.02 -3.45
C ASP A 85 10.77 -15.75 -3.80
N LEU A 86 9.92 -16.04 -2.81
CA LEU A 86 8.58 -16.61 -3.03
C LEU A 86 7.71 -15.68 -3.90
N VAL A 87 7.70 -14.37 -3.62
CA VAL A 87 6.99 -13.39 -4.44
C VAL A 87 7.52 -13.37 -5.87
N ARG A 88 8.84 -13.49 -6.05
CA ARG A 88 9.47 -13.58 -7.39
C ARG A 88 9.03 -14.83 -8.13
N GLU A 89 8.97 -15.97 -7.44
CA GLU A 89 8.53 -17.23 -8.06
C GLU A 89 7.06 -17.16 -8.47
N ILE A 90 6.19 -16.56 -7.63
CA ILE A 90 4.78 -16.30 -7.97
C ILE A 90 4.70 -15.47 -9.25
N GLN A 91 5.33 -14.30 -9.31
CA GLN A 91 5.28 -13.41 -10.47
C GLN A 91 5.83 -14.07 -11.76
N THR A 92 6.88 -14.86 -11.62
CA THR A 92 7.44 -15.61 -12.76
C THR A 92 6.45 -16.66 -13.26
N THR A 93 5.81 -17.38 -12.34
CA THR A 93 4.84 -18.44 -12.70
C THR A 93 3.55 -17.83 -13.28
N GLU A 94 3.08 -16.68 -12.76
CA GLU A 94 1.96 -15.90 -13.33
C GLU A 94 2.28 -15.45 -14.76
N SER A 95 3.49 -14.93 -15.01
CA SER A 95 3.93 -14.53 -16.34
C SER A 95 3.95 -15.71 -17.31
N GLN A 96 4.51 -16.86 -16.89
CA GLN A 96 4.53 -18.08 -17.71
C GLN A 96 3.11 -18.59 -18.03
N LEU A 97 2.20 -18.47 -17.06
CA LEU A 97 0.79 -18.81 -17.26
C LEU A 97 0.12 -17.87 -18.27
N GLY A 98 0.41 -16.57 -18.17
CA GLY A 98 -0.04 -15.57 -19.14
C GLY A 98 0.46 -15.85 -20.56
N ASP A 99 1.75 -16.23 -20.68
CA ASP A 99 2.34 -16.59 -21.99
C ASP A 99 1.61 -17.77 -22.64
N ILE A 100 1.20 -18.78 -21.87
CA ILE A 100 0.42 -19.92 -22.40
C ILE A 100 -0.93 -19.45 -22.95
N TYR A 101 -1.65 -18.60 -22.22
CA TYR A 101 -2.96 -18.13 -22.65
C TYR A 101 -2.90 -17.13 -23.83
N THR A 102 -1.77 -16.49 -24.03
CA THR A 102 -1.58 -15.52 -25.14
C THR A 102 -0.93 -16.14 -26.38
N ASP A 103 -0.36 -17.36 -26.29
CA ASP A 103 0.28 -18.02 -27.43
C ASP A 103 -0.77 -18.68 -28.35
N PRO A 104 -0.97 -18.18 -29.58
CA PRO A 104 -1.95 -18.75 -30.53
C PRO A 104 -1.54 -20.12 -31.10
N HIS A 105 -0.32 -20.60 -30.85
CA HIS A 105 0.16 -21.89 -31.31
C HIS A 105 -0.14 -23.05 -30.37
N ILE A 106 -0.63 -22.75 -29.16
CA ILE A 106 -1.03 -23.77 -28.17
C ILE A 106 -2.50 -24.12 -28.39
N GLU A 107 -2.77 -25.31 -28.96
CA GLU A 107 -4.13 -25.79 -29.29
C GLU A 107 -4.97 -26.05 -28.02
N ASP A 108 -4.37 -26.56 -26.94
CA ASP A 108 -5.02 -26.86 -25.66
C ASP A 108 -4.35 -26.08 -24.54
N GLN A 109 -4.69 -24.80 -24.43
CA GLN A 109 -4.13 -23.89 -23.44
C GLN A 109 -4.49 -24.32 -22.00
N GLU A 110 -5.68 -24.86 -21.78
CA GLU A 110 -6.14 -25.28 -20.44
C GLU A 110 -5.31 -26.45 -19.92
N SER A 111 -5.07 -27.46 -20.76
CA SER A 111 -4.22 -28.61 -20.42
C SER A 111 -2.76 -28.20 -20.18
N ALA A 112 -2.25 -27.29 -21.01
CA ALA A 112 -0.88 -26.75 -20.88
C ALA A 112 -0.72 -25.87 -19.62
N ALA A 113 -1.76 -25.14 -19.23
CA ALA A 113 -1.76 -24.25 -18.05
C ALA A 113 -1.90 -25.00 -16.71
N THR A 114 -2.52 -26.20 -16.72
CA THR A 114 -2.84 -26.95 -15.49
C THR A 114 -1.65 -27.12 -14.52
N PRO A 115 -0.43 -27.51 -14.94
CA PRO A 115 0.70 -27.68 -14.01
C PRO A 115 1.12 -26.37 -13.35
N LEU A 116 1.10 -25.24 -14.12
CA LEU A 116 1.46 -23.93 -13.59
C LEU A 116 0.39 -23.40 -12.63
N SER A 117 -0.89 -23.63 -12.94
CA SER A 117 -1.99 -23.26 -12.04
C SER A 117 -1.90 -24.00 -10.71
N GLN A 118 -1.63 -25.30 -10.72
CA GLN A 118 -1.43 -26.08 -9.49
C GLN A 118 -0.21 -25.59 -8.70
N LYS A 119 0.87 -25.23 -9.40
CA LYS A 119 2.06 -24.64 -8.75
C LYS A 119 1.71 -23.29 -8.10
N LEU A 120 0.98 -22.43 -8.79
CA LEU A 120 0.52 -21.14 -8.25
C LEU A 120 -0.31 -21.29 -7.00
N ASP A 121 -1.24 -22.24 -6.97
CA ASP A 121 -2.06 -22.53 -5.78
C ASP A 121 -1.17 -22.86 -4.57
N GLN A 122 -0.14 -23.70 -4.75
CA GLN A 122 0.81 -24.04 -3.68
C GLN A 122 1.63 -22.82 -3.22
N LEU A 123 2.13 -22.01 -4.15
CA LEU A 123 2.89 -20.81 -3.85
C LEU A 123 2.02 -19.76 -3.12
N TYR A 124 0.75 -19.64 -3.48
CA TYR A 124 -0.19 -18.77 -2.78
C TYR A 124 -0.48 -19.25 -1.36
N GLU A 125 -0.63 -20.55 -1.14
CA GLU A 125 -0.78 -21.11 0.21
C GLU A 125 0.46 -20.83 1.06
N GLU A 126 1.67 -21.02 0.52
CA GLU A 126 2.92 -20.70 1.20
C GLU A 126 3.03 -19.20 1.53
N ARG A 127 2.64 -18.33 0.59
CA ARG A 127 2.58 -16.88 0.81
C ARG A 127 1.63 -16.49 1.93
N LEU A 128 0.46 -17.14 2.05
CA LEU A 128 -0.49 -16.89 3.13
C LEU A 128 0.09 -17.20 4.51
N LEU A 129 1.02 -18.16 4.59
CA LEU A 129 1.69 -18.52 5.83
C LEU A 129 2.91 -17.63 6.13
N LEU A 130 3.77 -17.40 5.12
CA LEU A 130 5.04 -16.70 5.30
C LEU A 130 4.86 -15.17 5.29
N GLY A 131 3.96 -14.64 4.48
CA GLY A 131 3.77 -13.20 4.30
C GLY A 131 3.51 -12.44 5.60
N PRO A 132 2.54 -12.85 6.44
CA PRO A 132 2.30 -12.18 7.72
C PRO A 132 3.50 -12.15 8.66
N LEU A 133 4.32 -13.20 8.64
CA LEU A 133 5.54 -13.29 9.45
C LEU A 133 6.63 -12.35 8.90
N ALA A 134 6.88 -12.39 7.60
CA ALA A 134 7.84 -11.51 6.92
C ALA A 134 7.49 -10.03 7.12
N GLU A 135 6.20 -9.67 6.98
CA GLU A 135 5.72 -8.31 7.27
C GLU A 135 6.00 -7.89 8.72
N SER A 136 5.72 -8.76 9.69
CA SER A 136 5.97 -8.47 11.11
C SER A 136 7.45 -8.27 11.40
N ILE A 137 8.32 -9.09 10.81
CA ILE A 137 9.77 -8.97 10.94
C ILE A 137 10.25 -7.63 10.35
N LEU A 138 9.85 -7.33 9.13
CA LEU A 138 10.26 -6.09 8.45
C LEU A 138 9.77 -4.85 9.20
N GLN A 139 8.54 -4.86 9.73
CA GLN A 139 8.03 -3.79 10.58
C GLN A 139 8.91 -3.55 11.82
N ASN A 140 9.33 -4.63 12.49
CA ASN A 140 10.20 -4.53 13.65
C ASN A 140 11.58 -3.97 13.27
N MET A 141 12.18 -4.46 12.18
CA MET A 141 13.47 -3.97 11.70
C MET A 141 13.38 -2.48 11.33
N MET A 142 12.35 -2.05 10.63
CA MET A 142 12.14 -0.63 10.27
C MET A 142 11.87 0.23 11.53
N THR A 143 11.17 -0.29 12.52
CA THR A 143 10.93 0.42 13.78
C THR A 143 12.25 0.68 14.53
N LEU A 144 13.19 -0.26 14.50
CA LEU A 144 14.54 -0.07 15.07
C LEU A 144 15.33 1.01 14.31
N ILE A 145 15.22 1.06 12.98
CA ILE A 145 15.82 2.13 12.17
C ILE A 145 15.22 3.49 12.54
N LEU A 146 13.89 3.57 12.66
CA LEU A 146 13.22 4.82 13.06
C LEU A 146 13.63 5.28 14.47
N ASP A 147 13.92 4.36 15.39
CA ASP A 147 14.44 4.68 16.70
C ASP A 147 15.86 5.27 16.62
N GLU A 148 16.72 4.67 15.83
CA GLU A 148 18.09 5.16 15.61
C GLU A 148 18.12 6.54 14.90
N LEU A 149 17.15 6.81 14.03
CA LEU A 149 16.97 8.09 13.34
C LEU A 149 16.18 9.11 14.18
N GLU A 150 15.94 8.83 15.46
CA GLU A 150 15.26 9.71 16.41
C GLU A 150 13.79 10.06 16.04
N PHE A 151 13.11 9.23 15.24
CA PHE A 151 11.69 9.37 14.92
C PHE A 151 10.75 8.85 16.03
N THR A 152 11.30 8.54 17.22
CA THR A 152 10.52 8.06 18.35
C THR A 152 10.16 9.17 19.32
N PHE A 153 9.01 9.02 19.96
CA PHE A 153 8.59 9.86 21.09
C PHE A 153 8.37 8.95 22.30
N VAL A 154 9.14 9.20 23.37
CA VAL A 154 9.12 8.35 24.59
C VAL A 154 9.39 6.87 24.27
N GLY A 155 10.34 6.60 23.33
CA GLY A 155 10.73 5.26 22.91
C GLY A 155 9.67 4.52 22.08
N GLN A 156 8.80 5.24 21.38
CA GLN A 156 7.76 4.67 20.53
C GLN A 156 7.63 5.50 19.25
N THR A 157 7.50 4.83 18.11
CA THR A 157 7.09 5.51 16.87
C THR A 157 5.63 5.93 16.97
N ILE A 158 5.30 7.17 16.59
CA ILE A 158 3.93 7.69 16.59
C ILE A 158 3.65 8.32 15.21
N PRO A 159 2.75 7.71 14.44
CA PRO A 159 2.03 6.45 14.69
C PRO A 159 2.98 5.24 14.65
N PRO A 160 2.60 4.07 15.21
CA PRO A 160 3.36 2.84 15.02
C PRO A 160 3.55 2.54 13.54
N LEU A 161 4.72 2.05 13.12
CA LEU A 161 4.94 1.64 11.73
C LEU A 161 4.19 0.31 11.50
N LEU A 162 3.10 0.36 10.75
CA LEU A 162 2.33 -0.80 10.33
C LEU A 162 2.08 -0.74 8.83
N TYR A 163 2.36 -1.81 8.11
CA TYR A 163 2.04 -1.92 6.69
C TYR A 163 1.44 -3.29 6.37
N HIS A 164 0.72 -3.37 5.27
CA HIS A 164 0.22 -4.62 4.71
C HIS A 164 0.46 -4.63 3.20
N SER A 165 1.15 -5.69 2.74
CA SER A 165 1.42 -5.91 1.32
C SER A 165 0.22 -6.62 0.68
N SER A 166 -0.42 -5.96 -0.28
CA SER A 166 -1.61 -6.46 -0.95
C SER A 166 -1.70 -5.92 -2.38
N PRO A 167 -2.56 -6.50 -3.24
CA PRO A 167 -2.89 -5.85 -4.50
C PRO A 167 -3.39 -4.42 -4.24
N LEU A 168 -2.88 -3.47 -5.01
CA LEU A 168 -3.23 -2.06 -4.88
C LEU A 168 -4.38 -1.68 -5.81
N PRO A 169 -5.20 -0.69 -5.42
CA PRO A 169 -6.17 -0.11 -6.32
C PRO A 169 -5.48 0.57 -7.51
N TRP A 170 -6.20 0.71 -8.61
CA TRP A 170 -5.80 1.58 -9.70
C TRP A 170 -6.17 3.02 -9.37
N ALA A 171 -5.39 3.98 -9.82
CA ALA A 171 -5.69 5.39 -9.66
C ALA A 171 -6.19 5.99 -10.98
N LEU A 172 -7.46 6.35 -11.05
CA LEU A 172 -8.01 7.19 -12.11
C LEU A 172 -7.66 8.64 -11.79
N ILE A 173 -6.77 9.22 -12.57
CA ILE A 173 -6.38 10.63 -12.48
C ILE A 173 -7.18 11.43 -13.49
N VAL A 174 -7.74 12.56 -13.06
CA VAL A 174 -8.49 13.47 -13.91
C VAL A 174 -7.82 14.84 -13.91
N SER A 175 -7.59 15.37 -15.10
CA SER A 175 -6.90 16.63 -15.37
C SER A 175 -7.69 17.48 -16.37
N PRO A 176 -7.58 18.80 -16.34
CA PRO A 176 -8.03 19.63 -17.45
C PRO A 176 -7.27 19.29 -18.73
N ARG A 177 -7.89 19.45 -19.90
CA ARG A 177 -7.23 19.16 -21.19
C ARG A 177 -6.06 20.10 -21.52
N GLU A 178 -6.10 21.32 -21.00
CA GLU A 178 -5.17 22.40 -21.38
C GLU A 178 -3.99 22.55 -20.42
N ILE A 179 -4.06 21.94 -19.21
CA ILE A 179 -3.06 22.14 -18.15
C ILE A 179 -2.77 20.78 -17.50
N ILE A 180 -1.49 20.46 -17.36
CA ILE A 180 -1.06 19.28 -16.59
C ILE A 180 -1.22 19.59 -15.11
N ARG A 181 -2.40 19.26 -14.57
CA ARG A 181 -2.75 19.44 -13.16
C ARG A 181 -3.74 18.36 -12.76
N GLN A 182 -3.49 17.69 -11.67
CA GLN A 182 -4.46 16.75 -11.11
C GLN A 182 -5.58 17.53 -10.41
N ASP A 183 -6.78 17.46 -10.95
CA ASP A 183 -7.98 18.08 -10.35
C ASP A 183 -8.71 17.12 -9.42
N THR A 184 -8.80 15.84 -9.78
CA THR A 184 -9.34 14.80 -8.91
C THR A 184 -8.66 13.46 -9.17
N GLN A 185 -8.76 12.57 -8.18
CA GLN A 185 -8.27 11.19 -8.25
C GLN A 185 -9.31 10.28 -7.57
N VAL A 186 -9.58 9.15 -8.21
CA VAL A 186 -10.45 8.11 -7.67
C VAL A 186 -9.71 6.79 -7.71
N HIS A 187 -9.76 6.03 -6.62
CA HIS A 187 -9.16 4.71 -6.57
C HIS A 187 -10.18 3.64 -6.94
N LEU A 188 -9.80 2.81 -7.90
CA LEU A 188 -10.64 1.78 -8.49
C LEU A 188 -10.26 0.38 -8.00
N GLU A 189 -11.19 -0.55 -8.08
CA GLU A 189 -10.97 -1.96 -7.75
C GLU A 189 -9.78 -2.56 -8.50
N THR A 190 -9.12 -3.53 -7.86
CA THR A 190 -7.89 -4.16 -8.36
C THR A 190 -8.11 -5.12 -9.53
N GLN A 191 -9.34 -5.53 -9.78
CA GLN A 191 -9.70 -6.59 -10.75
C GLN A 191 -10.07 -6.07 -12.13
N LEU A 192 -10.03 -4.75 -12.34
CA LEU A 192 -10.31 -4.14 -13.64
C LEU A 192 -9.21 -4.53 -14.64
N ASN A 193 -9.63 -4.92 -15.84
CA ASN A 193 -8.71 -5.20 -16.94
C ASN A 193 -8.41 -3.94 -17.77
N VAL A 194 -7.52 -4.07 -18.75
CA VAL A 194 -7.08 -2.94 -19.59
C VAL A 194 -8.23 -2.37 -20.43
N GLU A 195 -9.13 -3.23 -20.92
CA GLU A 195 -10.30 -2.84 -21.69
C GLU A 195 -11.27 -2.01 -20.85
N ASP A 196 -11.49 -2.42 -19.59
CA ASP A 196 -12.31 -1.65 -18.62
C ASP A 196 -11.72 -0.25 -18.37
N HIS A 197 -10.37 -0.16 -18.26
CA HIS A 197 -9.68 1.11 -18.09
C HIS A 197 -9.90 2.03 -19.28
N ILE A 198 -9.68 1.52 -20.51
CA ILE A 198 -9.83 2.29 -21.75
C ILE A 198 -11.27 2.77 -21.92
N GLU A 199 -12.26 1.92 -21.67
CA GLU A 199 -13.67 2.29 -21.76
C GLU A 199 -14.02 3.39 -20.76
N LEU A 200 -13.57 3.26 -19.51
CA LEU A 200 -13.82 4.25 -18.46
C LEU A 200 -13.15 5.59 -18.79
N GLU A 201 -11.88 5.56 -19.20
CA GLU A 201 -11.11 6.75 -19.59
C GLU A 201 -11.79 7.50 -20.74
N ASN A 202 -12.13 6.81 -21.82
CA ASN A 202 -12.79 7.42 -22.98
C ASN A 202 -14.12 8.06 -22.58
N LYS A 203 -14.96 7.32 -21.85
CA LYS A 203 -16.29 7.79 -21.47
C LYS A 203 -16.24 9.05 -20.61
N ILE A 204 -15.37 9.06 -19.58
CA ILE A 204 -15.24 10.24 -18.70
C ILE A 204 -14.61 11.41 -19.46
N SER A 205 -13.59 11.15 -20.29
CA SER A 205 -12.92 12.19 -21.08
C SER A 205 -13.85 12.89 -22.08
N GLU A 206 -14.74 12.12 -22.72
CA GLU A 206 -15.71 12.64 -23.69
C GLU A 206 -16.84 13.40 -22.99
N ASP A 207 -17.47 12.79 -21.97
CA ASP A 207 -18.67 13.33 -21.33
C ASP A 207 -18.38 14.58 -20.47
N LEU A 208 -17.18 14.66 -19.86
CA LEU A 208 -16.81 15.77 -18.95
C LEU A 208 -15.80 16.75 -19.57
N GLU A 209 -15.37 16.55 -20.81
CA GLU A 209 -14.37 17.37 -21.52
C GLU A 209 -13.03 17.50 -20.77
N VAL A 210 -12.61 16.44 -20.08
CA VAL A 210 -11.36 16.35 -19.31
C VAL A 210 -10.35 15.38 -19.96
N SER A 211 -9.15 15.29 -19.40
CA SER A 211 -8.19 14.22 -19.65
C SER A 211 -8.21 13.26 -18.48
N THR A 212 -8.26 11.96 -18.77
CA THR A 212 -8.25 10.89 -17.77
C THR A 212 -7.15 9.89 -18.06
N LEU A 213 -6.61 9.30 -17.00
CA LEU A 213 -5.61 8.24 -17.09
C LEU A 213 -5.71 7.33 -15.87
N VAL A 214 -5.82 6.02 -16.11
CA VAL A 214 -5.74 4.99 -15.08
C VAL A 214 -4.31 4.50 -14.97
N VAL A 215 -3.72 4.62 -13.78
CA VAL A 215 -2.32 4.27 -13.53
C VAL A 215 -2.18 3.36 -12.31
N PRO A 216 -1.16 2.48 -12.30
CA PRO A 216 -0.79 1.76 -11.09
C PRO A 216 -0.18 2.72 -10.07
N ILE A 217 -0.31 2.39 -8.79
CA ILE A 217 0.30 3.12 -7.68
C ILE A 217 1.21 2.20 -6.88
N GLY A 218 2.20 2.75 -6.17
CA GLY A 218 3.17 1.97 -5.39
C GLY A 218 2.73 1.72 -3.96
N GLY A 219 1.95 2.63 -3.38
CA GLY A 219 1.44 2.56 -2.02
C GLY A 219 0.28 3.52 -1.79
N VAL A 220 -0.30 3.44 -0.61
CA VAL A 220 -1.35 4.36 -0.14
C VAL A 220 -1.16 4.62 1.35
N GLY A 221 -1.13 5.89 1.73
CA GLY A 221 -0.96 6.36 3.10
C GLY A 221 -2.17 6.14 4.03
N VAL A 222 -2.93 5.06 3.81
CA VAL A 222 -3.94 4.59 4.77
C VAL A 222 -3.25 3.96 5.98
N TYR A 223 -4.01 3.58 7.01
CA TYR A 223 -3.41 2.97 8.18
C TYR A 223 -4.13 1.67 8.60
N PRO A 224 -3.43 0.51 8.63
CA PRO A 224 -2.02 0.26 8.24
C PRO A 224 -1.72 0.73 6.82
N THR A 225 -0.46 1.08 6.53
CA THR A 225 -0.02 1.46 5.19
C THR A 225 -0.25 0.33 4.18
N MET A 226 -0.85 0.64 3.04
CA MET A 226 -1.03 -0.30 1.93
C MET A 226 0.16 -0.19 0.97
N VAL A 227 0.83 -1.31 0.66
CA VAL A 227 2.00 -1.33 -0.23
C VAL A 227 1.90 -2.46 -1.24
N ALA A 228 2.33 -2.21 -2.47
CA ALA A 228 2.37 -3.22 -3.52
C ALA A 228 3.32 -4.37 -3.16
N GLN A 229 2.97 -5.58 -3.61
CA GLN A 229 3.90 -6.71 -3.57
C GLN A 229 5.06 -6.46 -4.54
N THR A 230 6.27 -6.69 -4.09
CA THR A 230 7.48 -6.45 -4.88
C THR A 230 8.56 -7.46 -4.55
N THR A 231 9.45 -7.70 -5.51
CA THR A 231 10.67 -8.50 -5.35
C THR A 231 11.89 -7.64 -5.01
N ASN A 232 11.73 -6.34 -4.86
CA ASN A 232 12.79 -5.40 -4.54
C ASN A 232 12.65 -4.93 -3.10
N LEU A 233 13.45 -5.49 -2.19
CA LEU A 233 13.41 -5.18 -0.76
C LEU A 233 13.71 -3.70 -0.48
N ARG A 234 14.68 -3.09 -1.19
CA ARG A 234 14.99 -1.66 -1.03
C ARG A 234 13.78 -0.79 -1.38
N TRP A 235 13.14 -1.07 -2.52
CA TRP A 235 11.93 -0.36 -2.93
C TRP A 235 10.79 -0.56 -1.92
N LEU A 236 10.60 -1.79 -1.42
CA LEU A 236 9.59 -2.08 -0.41
C LEU A 236 9.82 -1.24 0.85
N ALA A 237 11.05 -1.22 1.36
CA ALA A 237 11.40 -0.45 2.55
C ALA A 237 11.20 1.06 2.34
N SER A 238 11.64 1.60 1.18
CA SER A 238 11.46 3.02 0.84
C SER A 238 9.99 3.39 0.75
N VAL A 239 9.14 2.56 0.10
CA VAL A 239 7.70 2.85 -0.02
C VAL A 239 6.98 2.72 1.32
N VAL A 240 7.27 1.68 2.11
CA VAL A 240 6.70 1.55 3.46
C VAL A 240 7.03 2.78 4.32
N ALA A 241 8.27 3.25 4.25
CA ALA A 241 8.70 4.44 4.97
C ALA A 241 8.05 5.72 4.42
N HIS A 242 7.98 5.89 3.10
CA HIS A 242 7.31 7.01 2.43
C HIS A 242 5.86 7.17 2.90
N GLU A 243 5.09 6.09 2.81
CA GLU A 243 3.69 6.09 3.21
C GLU A 243 3.52 6.25 4.73
N TRP A 244 4.47 5.70 5.52
CA TRP A 244 4.48 5.94 6.96
C TRP A 244 4.78 7.41 7.30
N ILE A 245 5.65 8.09 6.55
CA ILE A 245 5.91 9.53 6.72
C ILE A 245 4.64 10.35 6.46
N HIS A 246 3.79 9.99 5.50
CA HIS A 246 2.48 10.65 5.36
C HIS A 246 1.66 10.51 6.65
N ASN A 247 1.59 9.31 7.22
CA ASN A 247 0.91 9.07 8.50
C ASN A 247 1.55 9.85 9.66
N TYR A 248 2.89 9.95 9.69
CA TYR A 248 3.64 10.74 10.65
C TYR A 248 3.38 12.25 10.50
N LEU A 249 3.26 12.75 9.29
CA LEU A 249 2.98 14.16 8.99
C LEU A 249 1.51 14.52 9.24
N ASN A 250 0.56 13.60 9.11
CA ASN A 250 -0.88 13.86 9.31
C ASN A 250 -1.22 14.44 10.68
N ILE A 251 -0.38 14.20 11.69
CA ILE A 251 -0.51 14.78 13.03
C ILE A 251 0.40 16.02 13.23
N ARG A 252 0.89 16.63 12.14
CA ARG A 252 1.79 17.78 12.11
C ARG A 252 1.33 18.84 11.11
N PRO A 253 1.80 20.09 11.22
CA PRO A 253 1.33 21.19 10.37
C PRO A 253 1.43 20.90 8.87
N LEU A 254 2.51 20.25 8.40
CA LEU A 254 2.72 19.97 6.98
C LEU A 254 1.69 18.95 6.43
N GLY A 255 1.37 17.91 7.19
CA GLY A 255 0.35 16.94 6.79
C GLY A 255 -1.07 17.53 6.85
N LEU A 256 -1.36 18.30 7.91
CA LEU A 256 -2.65 19.00 8.02
C LEU A 256 -2.89 19.99 6.88
N ALA A 257 -1.82 20.50 6.28
CA ALA A 257 -1.87 21.45 5.17
C ALA A 257 -1.80 20.78 3.77
N TYR A 258 -1.79 19.46 3.68
CA TYR A 258 -1.60 18.69 2.44
C TYR A 258 -2.51 19.14 1.28
N SER A 259 -3.78 19.40 1.57
CA SER A 259 -4.79 19.76 0.58
C SER A 259 -5.03 21.28 0.42
N ILE A 260 -4.26 22.15 1.15
CA ILE A 260 -4.49 23.60 1.11
C ILE A 260 -3.98 24.19 -0.22
N SER A 261 -2.84 23.73 -0.73
CA SER A 261 -2.31 24.17 -2.01
C SER A 261 -1.46 23.09 -2.70
N PRO A 262 -1.29 23.17 -4.05
CA PRO A 262 -0.41 22.26 -4.79
C PRO A 262 1.04 22.29 -4.29
N GLU A 263 1.55 23.45 -3.87
CA GLU A 263 2.92 23.62 -3.38
C GLU A 263 3.11 22.87 -2.05
N LEU A 264 2.16 22.97 -1.12
CA LEU A 264 2.21 22.27 0.16
C LEU A 264 2.11 20.76 -0.03
N ARG A 265 1.31 20.30 -0.99
CA ARG A 265 1.28 18.90 -1.41
C ARG A 265 2.66 18.47 -1.92
N THR A 266 3.26 19.24 -2.84
CA THR A 266 4.57 18.93 -3.39
C THR A 266 5.65 18.87 -2.30
N ILE A 267 5.62 19.77 -1.34
CA ILE A 267 6.55 19.74 -0.19
C ILE A 267 6.33 18.48 0.64
N ASN A 268 5.10 18.10 0.90
CA ASN A 268 4.77 16.89 1.67
C ASN A 268 5.27 15.63 0.96
N GLU A 269 4.97 15.48 -0.34
CA GLU A 269 5.41 14.35 -1.16
C GLU A 269 6.94 14.28 -1.26
N THR A 270 7.60 15.43 -1.45
CA THR A 270 9.06 15.50 -1.48
C THR A 270 9.67 15.09 -0.14
N THR A 271 9.09 15.55 0.95
CA THR A 271 9.52 15.17 2.31
C THR A 271 9.38 13.67 2.53
N ALA A 272 8.22 13.10 2.15
CA ALA A 272 7.97 11.67 2.27
C ALA A 272 8.93 10.84 1.40
N SER A 273 9.21 11.30 0.16
CA SER A 273 10.12 10.62 -0.75
C SER A 273 11.56 10.61 -0.24
N ILE A 274 12.09 11.78 0.19
CA ILE A 274 13.46 11.87 0.72
C ILE A 274 13.59 11.02 2.00
N ALA A 275 12.68 11.18 2.95
CA ALA A 275 12.72 10.41 4.19
C ALA A 275 12.53 8.90 3.94
N GLY A 276 11.65 8.54 3.00
CA GLY A 276 11.43 7.15 2.60
C GLY A 276 12.70 6.49 2.06
N ASP A 277 13.42 7.18 1.18
CA ASP A 277 14.68 6.68 0.63
C ASP A 277 15.78 6.55 1.70
N GLU A 278 15.95 7.56 2.56
CA GLU A 278 16.94 7.54 3.65
C GLU A 278 16.67 6.38 4.65
N ILE A 279 15.42 6.19 5.04
CA ILE A 279 15.02 5.09 5.95
C ILE A 279 15.20 3.73 5.26
N GLY A 280 14.81 3.64 3.98
CA GLY A 280 15.00 2.43 3.18
C GLY A 280 16.46 2.05 3.02
N ASP A 281 17.33 3.00 2.71
CA ASP A 281 18.77 2.80 2.59
C ASP A 281 19.40 2.40 3.94
N ALA A 282 18.97 3.01 5.04
CA ALA A 282 19.43 2.63 6.37
C ALA A 282 19.07 1.18 6.74
N LEU A 283 17.88 0.69 6.31
CA LEU A 283 17.50 -0.71 6.49
C LEU A 283 18.39 -1.67 5.69
N ILE A 284 18.67 -1.34 4.42
CA ILE A 284 19.50 -2.21 3.55
C ILE A 284 20.96 -2.24 3.98
N ALA A 285 21.46 -1.20 4.64
CA ALA A 285 22.81 -1.14 5.17
C ALA A 285 23.06 -2.05 6.40
N LYS A 286 22.00 -2.57 7.02
CA LYS A 286 22.03 -3.51 8.17
C LYS A 286 21.85 -4.95 7.74
#